data_f54ec11ef27e022c06a9bf5cac977f7a
#
_entry.id   f54ec11ef27e022c06a9bf5cac977f7a
#
_cell.length_a   1.000
_cell.length_b   1.000
_cell.length_c   1.000
_cell.angle_alpha   90.00
_cell.angle_beta   90.00
_cell.angle_gamma   90.00
#
_symmetry.space_group_name_H-M   'P 1'
#
loop_
_entity.id
_entity.type
_entity.pdbx_description
1 polymer ?
#
loop_
_entity_poly.entity_id
_entity_poly.type
_entity_poly.pdbx_seq_one_letter_code
_entity_poly.pdbx_strand_id
1 'polypeptide(L)'
;MVGVNATANPLHELMGGRRGALESALPSVVFVIVYLVTSSLGWALAAALGVAAVLAALRLARREKPVRVLGGLAAVGIAAVVAARTGNAADYFLPSLLANVASALIWAVSILARWPLLGVIVGFAIGQKTGWRQDADLMRAYSNASWIWAGSFLVRAGVNTPLYLTDNLVGLGISRVLLGWPMVLGVIAASWWAIRRSLPDDHPGIMHPRVHRA
;
A
#
# COMPACT_ATOMS: atom_id res chain seq x y z
N MET A 1 -20.33 -23.89 27.80
CA MET A 1 -19.16 -23.00 27.96
C MET A 1 -18.35 -23.11 26.67
N VAL A 2 -18.59 -22.22 25.71
CA VAL A 2 -17.81 -22.15 24.44
C VAL A 2 -16.77 -21.08 24.69
N GLY A 3 -15.51 -21.51 24.79
CA GLY A 3 -14.37 -20.62 24.95
C GLY A 3 -14.17 -19.76 23.72
N VAL A 4 -14.42 -18.48 23.83
CA VAL A 4 -14.06 -17.47 22.85
C VAL A 4 -12.54 -17.32 22.90
N ASN A 5 -11.83 -17.90 21.95
CA ASN A 5 -10.41 -17.66 21.75
C ASN A 5 -10.19 -16.23 21.24
N ALA A 6 -10.05 -15.33 22.21
CA ALA A 6 -9.73 -13.92 22.00
C ALA A 6 -8.22 -13.73 21.84
N THR A 7 -7.62 -14.03 20.68
CA THR A 7 -6.24 -13.56 20.36
C THR A 7 -5.88 -13.58 18.88
N ALA A 8 -6.81 -13.58 17.97
CA ALA A 8 -6.49 -13.30 16.58
C ALA A 8 -6.82 -11.83 16.28
N ASN A 9 -5.81 -10.96 16.29
CA ASN A 9 -5.95 -9.56 15.90
C ASN A 9 -6.23 -9.55 14.38
N PRO A 10 -7.46 -9.26 13.91
CA PRO A 10 -7.83 -9.41 12.50
C PRO A 10 -6.98 -8.54 11.56
N LEU A 11 -6.37 -7.47 12.09
CA LEU A 11 -5.41 -6.64 11.36
C LEU A 11 -4.09 -7.39 11.08
N HIS A 12 -3.70 -8.34 11.93
CA HIS A 12 -2.47 -9.11 11.72
C HIS A 12 -2.61 -10.15 10.59
N GLU A 13 -3.82 -10.71 10.41
CA GLU A 13 -4.11 -11.63 9.31
C GLU A 13 -4.29 -10.91 7.97
N LEU A 14 -4.91 -9.71 7.99
CA LEU A 14 -5.11 -8.92 6.77
C LEU A 14 -3.81 -8.38 6.15
N MET A 15 -2.76 -8.19 6.96
CA MET A 15 -1.52 -7.57 6.53
C MET A 15 -0.41 -8.56 6.14
N GLY A 16 -0.61 -9.87 6.20
CA GLY A 16 0.43 -10.85 5.89
C GLY A 16 1.64 -10.81 6.84
N GLY A 17 1.55 -10.07 7.95
CA GLY A 17 2.56 -9.93 8.98
C GLY A 17 3.87 -9.29 8.52
N ARG A 18 4.87 -9.25 9.43
CA ARG A 18 6.24 -8.75 9.13
C ARG A 18 6.92 -9.48 7.97
N ARG A 19 6.57 -10.76 7.74
CA ARG A 19 7.10 -11.58 6.65
C ARG A 19 6.63 -11.10 5.28
N GLY A 20 5.34 -10.82 5.09
CA GLY A 20 4.81 -10.32 3.83
C GLY A 20 5.38 -8.94 3.45
N ALA A 21 5.69 -8.12 4.45
CA ALA A 21 6.36 -6.83 4.27
C ALA A 21 7.77 -6.99 3.68
N LEU A 22 8.59 -7.84 4.28
CA LEU A 22 9.95 -8.11 3.81
C LEU A 22 9.94 -8.78 2.42
N GLU A 23 9.09 -9.77 2.23
CA GLU A 23 8.94 -10.48 0.96
C GLU A 23 8.56 -9.54 -0.21
N SER A 24 7.78 -8.49 0.05
CA SER A 24 7.39 -7.53 -1.01
C SER A 24 8.52 -6.62 -1.50
N ALA A 25 9.53 -6.35 -0.67
CA ALA A 25 10.68 -5.53 -1.02
C ALA A 25 11.82 -6.36 -1.64
N LEU A 26 11.87 -7.66 -1.36
CA LEU A 26 12.97 -8.55 -1.74
C LEU A 26 13.32 -8.50 -3.25
N PRO A 27 12.38 -8.59 -4.19
CA PRO A 27 12.73 -8.54 -5.62
C PRO A 27 13.45 -7.25 -6.00
N SER A 28 13.02 -6.10 -5.45
CA SER A 28 13.62 -4.80 -5.75
C SER A 28 15.01 -4.66 -5.10
N VAL A 29 15.19 -5.18 -3.89
CA VAL A 29 16.50 -5.18 -3.20
C VAL A 29 17.48 -6.06 -3.96
N VAL A 30 17.07 -7.27 -4.36
CA VAL A 30 17.90 -8.19 -5.15
C VAL A 30 18.25 -7.58 -6.50
N PHE A 31 17.30 -6.92 -7.17
CA PHE A 31 17.56 -6.19 -8.41
C PHE A 31 18.70 -5.19 -8.24
N VAL A 32 18.63 -4.31 -7.23
CA VAL A 32 19.66 -3.29 -6.98
C VAL A 32 21.01 -3.93 -6.67
N ILE A 33 21.06 -4.91 -5.77
CA ILE A 33 22.31 -5.58 -5.38
C ILE A 33 22.97 -6.23 -6.59
N VAL A 34 22.23 -7.04 -7.36
CA VAL A 34 22.77 -7.73 -8.53
C VAL A 34 23.21 -6.74 -9.59
N TYR A 35 22.46 -5.67 -9.83
CA TYR A 35 22.88 -4.63 -10.76
C TYR A 35 24.18 -3.94 -10.34
N LEU A 36 24.33 -3.59 -9.07
CA LEU A 36 25.54 -2.94 -8.54
C LEU A 36 26.77 -3.86 -8.64
N VAL A 37 26.59 -5.17 -8.44
CA VAL A 37 27.69 -6.14 -8.48
C VAL A 37 28.08 -6.50 -9.90
N THR A 38 27.10 -6.65 -10.81
CA THR A 38 27.34 -7.18 -12.16
C THR A 38 27.39 -6.10 -13.23
N SER A 39 26.93 -4.89 -12.93
CA SER A 39 26.68 -3.81 -13.90
C SER A 39 25.84 -4.26 -15.11
N SER A 40 25.11 -5.34 -14.96
CA SER A 40 24.32 -5.97 -16.02
C SER A 40 22.83 -5.94 -15.69
N LEU A 41 22.07 -5.22 -16.53
CA LEU A 41 20.63 -5.12 -16.41
C LEU A 41 19.96 -6.51 -16.57
N GLY A 42 20.45 -7.33 -17.51
CA GLY A 42 19.89 -8.66 -17.76
C GLY A 42 19.97 -9.58 -16.54
N TRP A 43 21.14 -9.66 -15.88
CA TRP A 43 21.31 -10.45 -14.66
C TRP A 43 20.49 -9.93 -13.49
N ALA A 44 20.39 -8.60 -13.34
CA ALA A 44 19.59 -7.98 -12.29
C ALA A 44 18.09 -8.29 -12.48
N LEU A 45 17.58 -8.19 -13.71
CA LEU A 45 16.18 -8.51 -14.02
C LEU A 45 15.88 -10.01 -13.82
N ALA A 46 16.78 -10.88 -14.29
CA ALA A 46 16.64 -12.33 -14.12
C ALA A 46 16.59 -12.71 -12.62
N ALA A 47 17.47 -12.12 -11.81
CA ALA A 47 17.49 -12.35 -10.36
C ALA A 47 16.21 -11.85 -9.68
N ALA A 48 15.73 -10.65 -10.00
CA ALA A 48 14.50 -10.11 -9.45
C ALA A 48 13.27 -10.94 -9.81
N LEU A 49 13.15 -11.36 -11.07
CA LEU A 49 12.07 -12.23 -11.55
C LEU A 49 12.15 -13.63 -10.92
N GLY A 50 13.35 -14.19 -10.78
CA GLY A 50 13.57 -15.46 -10.11
C GLY A 50 13.10 -15.44 -8.65
N VAL A 51 13.50 -14.41 -7.90
CA VAL A 51 13.04 -14.21 -6.51
C VAL A 51 11.54 -14.03 -6.45
N ALA A 52 10.96 -13.22 -7.35
CA ALA A 52 9.51 -13.02 -7.40
C ALA A 52 8.75 -14.32 -7.69
N ALA A 53 9.27 -15.15 -8.61
CA ALA A 53 8.68 -16.45 -8.94
C ALA A 53 8.76 -17.44 -7.76
N VAL A 54 9.91 -17.52 -7.08
CA VAL A 54 10.08 -18.35 -5.87
C VAL A 54 9.12 -17.90 -4.77
N LEU A 55 9.02 -16.61 -4.50
CA LEU A 55 8.09 -16.06 -3.51
C LEU A 55 6.64 -16.34 -3.88
N ALA A 56 6.29 -16.23 -5.17
CA ALA A 56 4.96 -16.55 -5.66
C ALA A 56 4.63 -18.04 -5.43
N ALA A 57 5.56 -18.94 -5.77
CA ALA A 57 5.40 -20.37 -5.54
C ALA A 57 5.22 -20.70 -4.05
N LEU A 58 6.05 -20.12 -3.17
CA LEU A 58 5.94 -20.30 -1.72
C LEU A 58 4.60 -19.79 -1.16
N ARG A 59 4.10 -18.63 -1.65
CA ARG A 59 2.80 -18.08 -1.24
C ARG A 59 1.63 -18.94 -1.71
N LEU A 60 1.70 -19.48 -2.93
CA LEU A 60 0.71 -20.42 -3.44
C LEU A 60 0.72 -21.75 -2.63
N ALA A 61 1.90 -22.26 -2.28
CA ALA A 61 2.03 -23.43 -1.40
C ALA A 61 1.43 -23.18 0.00
N ARG A 62 1.49 -21.96 0.49
CA ARG A 62 0.83 -21.52 1.75
C ARG A 62 -0.67 -21.26 1.59
N ARG A 63 -1.25 -21.55 0.42
CA ARG A 63 -2.67 -21.35 0.09
C ARG A 63 -3.14 -19.89 0.18
N GLU A 64 -2.24 -18.94 -0.05
CA GLU A 64 -2.64 -17.53 -0.19
C GLU A 64 -3.52 -17.36 -1.44
N LYS A 65 -4.40 -16.34 -1.42
CA LYS A 65 -5.32 -16.08 -2.55
C LYS A 65 -4.54 -15.84 -3.84
N PRO A 66 -4.76 -16.64 -4.92
CA PRO A 66 -3.98 -16.56 -6.16
C PRO A 66 -3.95 -15.16 -6.78
N VAL A 67 -5.07 -14.45 -6.71
CA VAL A 67 -5.17 -13.07 -7.25
C VAL A 67 -4.14 -12.13 -6.61
N ARG A 68 -3.89 -12.26 -5.31
CA ARG A 68 -2.89 -11.43 -4.60
C ARG A 68 -1.46 -11.80 -5.02
N VAL A 69 -1.19 -13.09 -5.16
CA VAL A 69 0.12 -13.61 -5.56
C VAL A 69 0.44 -13.20 -6.99
N LEU A 70 -0.50 -13.41 -7.92
CA LEU A 70 -0.36 -13.03 -9.32
C LEU A 70 -0.22 -11.51 -9.50
N GLY A 71 -0.95 -10.71 -8.71
CA GLY A 71 -0.80 -9.26 -8.72
C GLY A 71 0.61 -8.79 -8.33
N GLY A 72 1.20 -9.42 -7.31
CA GLY A 72 2.60 -9.13 -6.92
C GLY A 72 3.61 -9.53 -7.99
N LEU A 73 3.45 -10.72 -8.59
CA LEU A 73 4.31 -11.19 -9.67
C LEU A 73 4.18 -10.32 -10.92
N ALA A 74 2.96 -9.94 -11.30
CA ALA A 74 2.70 -9.05 -12.43
C ALA A 74 3.36 -7.68 -12.24
N ALA A 75 3.33 -7.12 -11.02
CA ALA A 75 3.97 -5.84 -10.73
C ALA A 75 5.50 -5.90 -10.98
N VAL A 76 6.17 -6.98 -10.55
CA VAL A 76 7.60 -7.19 -10.82
C VAL A 76 7.84 -7.44 -12.32
N GLY A 77 6.98 -8.20 -12.98
CA GLY A 77 7.05 -8.46 -14.42
C GLY A 77 6.94 -7.18 -15.25
N ILE A 78 5.96 -6.32 -14.94
CA ILE A 78 5.79 -5.02 -15.60
C ILE A 78 7.04 -4.15 -15.40
N ALA A 79 7.56 -4.07 -14.17
CA ALA A 79 8.77 -3.32 -13.86
C ALA A 79 9.98 -3.83 -14.67
N ALA A 80 10.14 -5.15 -14.76
CA ALA A 80 11.21 -5.77 -15.53
C ALA A 80 11.09 -5.50 -17.04
N VAL A 81 9.87 -5.59 -17.60
CA VAL A 81 9.62 -5.31 -19.02
C VAL A 81 9.92 -3.84 -19.35
N VAL A 82 9.52 -2.90 -18.50
CA VAL A 82 9.80 -1.47 -18.70
C VAL A 82 11.30 -1.25 -18.74
N ALA A 83 12.05 -1.69 -17.71
CA ALA A 83 13.51 -1.54 -17.68
C ALA A 83 14.23 -2.24 -18.84
N ALA A 84 13.77 -3.43 -19.25
CA ALA A 84 14.33 -4.15 -20.40
C ALA A 84 14.10 -3.43 -21.72
N ARG A 85 12.97 -2.73 -21.88
CA ARG A 85 12.63 -2.00 -23.11
C ARG A 85 13.40 -0.67 -23.23
N THR A 86 13.63 0.01 -22.11
CA THR A 86 14.33 1.30 -22.08
C THR A 86 15.85 1.14 -21.99
N GLY A 87 16.33 0.02 -21.48
CA GLY A 87 17.76 -0.20 -21.22
C GLY A 87 18.25 0.51 -19.95
N ASN A 88 17.40 1.25 -19.25
CA ASN A 88 17.76 1.98 -18.04
C ASN A 88 17.28 1.21 -16.78
N ALA A 89 18.22 0.97 -15.85
CA ALA A 89 17.93 0.25 -14.61
C ALA A 89 16.97 1.03 -13.66
N ALA A 90 17.01 2.36 -13.66
CA ALA A 90 16.10 3.18 -12.86
C ALA A 90 14.64 2.98 -13.28
N ASP A 91 14.38 2.68 -14.56
CA ASP A 91 13.03 2.47 -15.07
C ASP A 91 12.34 1.23 -14.51
N TYR A 92 13.07 0.34 -13.84
CA TYR A 92 12.48 -0.71 -13.01
C TYR A 92 11.56 -0.14 -11.91
N PHE A 93 11.83 1.08 -11.45
CA PHE A 93 11.04 1.75 -10.42
C PHE A 93 9.94 2.65 -10.98
N LEU A 94 9.97 2.98 -12.27
CA LEU A 94 9.03 3.88 -12.92
C LEU A 94 7.56 3.49 -12.76
N PRO A 95 7.14 2.21 -12.94
CA PRO A 95 5.75 1.83 -12.74
C PRO A 95 5.25 2.09 -11.32
N SER A 96 6.11 1.88 -10.32
CA SER A 96 5.74 2.15 -8.92
C SER A 96 5.69 3.64 -8.61
N LEU A 97 6.54 4.45 -9.23
CA LEU A 97 6.49 5.91 -9.13
C LEU A 97 5.18 6.45 -9.70
N LEU A 98 4.82 6.04 -10.92
CA LEU A 98 3.57 6.42 -11.55
C LEU A 98 2.34 5.95 -10.75
N ALA A 99 2.39 4.74 -10.19
CA ALA A 99 1.34 4.22 -9.32
C ALA A 99 1.17 5.06 -8.05
N ASN A 100 2.25 5.58 -7.44
CA ASN A 100 2.16 6.48 -6.29
C ASN A 100 1.50 7.81 -6.67
N VAL A 101 1.88 8.41 -7.80
CA VAL A 101 1.26 9.65 -8.30
C VAL A 101 -0.22 9.42 -8.58
N ALA A 102 -0.57 8.37 -9.32
CA ALA A 102 -1.94 8.03 -9.63
C ALA A 102 -2.76 7.78 -8.34
N SER A 103 -2.20 7.07 -7.37
CA SER A 103 -2.85 6.83 -6.08
C SER A 103 -3.11 8.13 -5.32
N ALA A 104 -2.12 9.03 -5.26
CA ALA A 104 -2.30 10.35 -4.63
C ALA A 104 -3.47 11.11 -5.26
N LEU A 105 -3.54 11.13 -6.59
CA LEU A 105 -4.63 11.78 -7.33
C LEU A 105 -5.98 11.12 -7.07
N ILE A 106 -6.05 9.79 -7.12
CA ILE A 106 -7.29 9.03 -6.87
C ILE A 106 -7.81 9.32 -5.45
N TRP A 107 -6.93 9.29 -4.44
CA TRP A 107 -7.32 9.61 -3.08
C TRP A 107 -7.77 11.06 -2.94
N ALA A 108 -7.06 12.03 -3.52
CA ALA A 108 -7.45 13.43 -3.49
C ALA A 108 -8.80 13.68 -4.19
N VAL A 109 -8.98 13.15 -5.40
CA VAL A 109 -10.24 13.26 -6.15
C VAL A 109 -11.40 12.63 -5.37
N SER A 110 -11.19 11.49 -4.73
CA SER A 110 -12.23 10.83 -3.92
C SER A 110 -12.73 11.71 -2.77
N ILE A 111 -11.81 12.45 -2.13
CA ILE A 111 -12.16 13.36 -1.03
C ILE A 111 -12.93 14.57 -1.57
N LEU A 112 -12.46 15.17 -2.67
CA LEU A 112 -13.13 16.31 -3.32
C LEU A 112 -14.51 15.95 -3.84
N ALA A 113 -14.70 14.72 -4.33
CA ALA A 113 -16.00 14.19 -4.75
C ALA A 113 -16.91 13.83 -3.57
N ARG A 114 -16.51 14.07 -2.32
CA ARG A 114 -17.24 13.66 -1.09
C ARG A 114 -17.50 12.15 -1.02
N TRP A 115 -16.57 11.37 -1.55
CA TRP A 115 -16.52 9.92 -1.47
C TRP A 115 -15.15 9.46 -0.96
N PRO A 116 -14.74 9.85 0.28
CA PRO A 116 -13.42 9.49 0.79
C PRO A 116 -13.22 7.98 0.75
N LEU A 117 -12.16 7.53 0.07
CA LEU A 117 -11.88 6.11 -0.16
C LEU A 117 -11.78 5.32 1.14
N LEU A 118 -11.22 5.92 2.20
CA LEU A 118 -11.14 5.24 3.49
C LEU A 118 -12.53 4.93 4.04
N GLY A 119 -13.49 5.84 3.89
CA GLY A 119 -14.89 5.61 4.28
C GLY A 119 -15.53 4.48 3.47
N VAL A 120 -15.24 4.42 2.17
CA VAL A 120 -15.70 3.32 1.31
C VAL A 120 -15.10 1.99 1.77
N ILE A 121 -13.76 1.92 1.94
CA ILE A 121 -13.05 0.69 2.35
C ILE A 121 -13.55 0.22 3.73
N VAL A 122 -13.59 1.10 4.72
CA VAL A 122 -14.04 0.75 6.08
C VAL A 122 -15.52 0.40 6.08
N GLY A 123 -16.37 1.20 5.42
CA GLY A 123 -17.82 0.94 5.34
C GLY A 123 -18.16 -0.43 4.75
N PHE A 124 -17.45 -0.85 3.70
CA PHE A 124 -17.60 -2.21 3.16
C PHE A 124 -17.04 -3.28 4.10
N ALA A 125 -15.89 -3.03 4.75
CA ALA A 125 -15.27 -3.99 5.67
C ALA A 125 -16.13 -4.30 6.90
N ILE A 126 -16.86 -3.30 7.42
CA ILE A 126 -17.75 -3.45 8.60
C ILE A 126 -19.22 -3.67 8.22
N GLY A 127 -19.53 -3.84 6.93
CA GLY A 127 -20.89 -4.14 6.44
C GLY A 127 -21.86 -2.97 6.40
N GLN A 128 -21.42 -1.75 6.71
CA GLN A 128 -22.27 -0.54 6.69
C GLN A 128 -22.53 0.01 5.28
N LYS A 129 -21.83 -0.52 4.27
CA LYS A 129 -21.89 -0.03 2.89
C LYS A 129 -21.65 1.50 2.83
N THR A 130 -22.72 2.28 2.61
CA THR A 130 -22.66 3.75 2.46
C THR A 130 -23.34 4.52 3.61
N GLY A 131 -23.79 3.83 4.66
CA GLY A 131 -24.50 4.45 5.79
C GLY A 131 -23.71 5.57 6.50
N TRP A 132 -22.38 5.47 6.54
CA TRP A 132 -21.49 6.50 7.09
C TRP A 132 -21.59 7.86 6.38
N ARG A 133 -22.10 7.93 5.13
CA ARG A 133 -22.24 9.19 4.39
C ARG A 133 -23.37 10.08 4.92
N GLN A 134 -24.33 9.50 5.63
CA GLN A 134 -25.44 10.24 6.23
C GLN A 134 -25.04 10.89 7.57
N ASP A 135 -23.86 10.52 8.07
CA ASP A 135 -23.28 11.05 9.30
C ASP A 135 -22.17 12.05 8.95
N ALA A 136 -22.39 13.34 9.25
CA ALA A 136 -21.47 14.42 8.93
C ALA A 136 -20.13 14.30 9.67
N ASP A 137 -20.14 13.75 10.88
CA ASP A 137 -18.94 13.58 11.69
C ASP A 137 -18.07 12.45 11.16
N LEU A 138 -18.69 11.32 10.79
CA LEU A 138 -18.00 10.22 10.11
C LEU A 138 -17.46 10.62 8.74
N MET A 139 -18.22 11.39 7.96
CA MET A 139 -17.77 11.91 6.67
C MET A 139 -16.51 12.77 6.85
N ARG A 140 -16.48 13.64 7.84
CA ARG A 140 -15.34 14.51 8.16
C ARG A 140 -14.13 13.68 8.63
N ALA A 141 -14.36 12.71 9.52
CA ALA A 141 -13.34 11.82 10.05
C ALA A 141 -12.67 10.99 8.94
N TYR A 142 -13.46 10.39 8.05
CA TYR A 142 -12.93 9.61 6.93
C TYR A 142 -12.24 10.49 5.88
N SER A 143 -12.71 11.71 5.66
CA SER A 143 -12.02 12.67 4.77
C SER A 143 -10.65 13.04 5.31
N ASN A 144 -10.55 13.39 6.60
CA ASN A 144 -9.27 13.72 7.25
C ASN A 144 -8.29 12.54 7.18
N ALA A 145 -8.75 11.34 7.50
CA ALA A 145 -7.93 10.15 7.41
C ALA A 145 -7.53 9.82 5.96
N SER A 146 -8.39 10.06 4.97
CA SER A 146 -8.08 9.89 3.55
C SER A 146 -7.00 10.85 3.07
N TRP A 147 -6.94 12.09 3.59
CA TRP A 147 -5.85 13.03 3.30
C TRP A 147 -4.49 12.53 3.79
N ILE A 148 -4.44 11.79 4.90
CA ILE A 148 -3.20 11.16 5.39
C ILE A 148 -2.70 10.13 4.37
N TRP A 149 -3.60 9.34 3.78
CA TRP A 149 -3.25 8.39 2.70
C TRP A 149 -2.76 9.12 1.45
N ALA A 150 -3.48 10.14 0.98
CA ALA A 150 -3.06 10.95 -0.16
C ALA A 150 -1.67 11.55 0.07
N GLY A 151 -1.44 12.13 1.25
CA GLY A 151 -0.15 12.70 1.66
C GLY A 151 0.97 11.65 1.66
N SER A 152 0.68 10.42 2.10
CA SER A 152 1.67 9.34 2.09
C SER A 152 2.14 8.97 0.68
N PHE A 153 1.23 8.96 -0.29
CA PHE A 153 1.59 8.71 -1.70
C PHE A 153 2.36 9.89 -2.29
N LEU A 154 2.01 11.14 -1.93
CA LEU A 154 2.75 12.34 -2.33
C LEU A 154 4.18 12.33 -1.78
N VAL A 155 4.37 11.95 -0.50
CA VAL A 155 5.71 11.82 0.09
C VAL A 155 6.53 10.77 -0.67
N ARG A 156 5.94 9.61 -1.00
CA ARG A 156 6.62 8.59 -1.81
C ARG A 156 7.00 9.11 -3.19
N ALA A 157 6.08 9.79 -3.88
CA ALA A 157 6.36 10.38 -5.17
C ALA A 157 7.45 11.46 -5.06
N GLY A 158 7.37 12.35 -4.07
CA GLY A 158 8.34 13.43 -3.85
C GLY A 158 9.75 12.94 -3.53
N VAL A 159 9.88 11.85 -2.77
CA VAL A 159 11.20 11.24 -2.48
C VAL A 159 11.73 10.46 -3.67
N ASN A 160 10.88 9.68 -4.34
CA ASN A 160 11.35 8.79 -5.42
C ASN A 160 11.60 9.55 -6.74
N THR A 161 10.90 10.67 -7.01
CA THR A 161 11.10 11.43 -8.25
C THR A 161 12.54 11.97 -8.41
N PRO A 162 13.14 12.70 -7.43
CA PRO A 162 14.50 13.15 -7.57
C PRO A 162 15.51 12.00 -7.64
N LEU A 163 15.29 10.92 -6.89
CA LEU A 163 16.13 9.73 -6.94
C LEU A 163 16.09 9.06 -8.32
N TYR A 164 14.93 9.03 -8.94
CA TYR A 164 14.72 8.52 -10.28
C TYR A 164 15.40 9.40 -11.34
N LEU A 165 15.21 10.72 -11.26
CA LEU A 165 15.79 11.69 -12.21
C LEU A 165 17.33 11.74 -12.14
N THR A 166 17.93 11.33 -11.03
CA THR A 166 19.39 11.25 -10.84
C THR A 166 19.93 9.83 -11.00
N ASP A 167 19.14 8.88 -11.52
CA ASP A 167 19.48 7.46 -11.64
C ASP A 167 20.08 6.84 -10.37
N ASN A 168 19.66 7.33 -9.19
CA ASN A 168 20.15 6.86 -7.90
C ASN A 168 19.45 5.55 -7.49
N LEU A 169 19.92 4.44 -8.05
CA LEU A 169 19.35 3.10 -7.79
C LEU A 169 19.42 2.70 -6.32
N VAL A 170 20.51 3.05 -5.63
CA VAL A 170 20.67 2.74 -4.19
C VAL A 170 19.61 3.48 -3.38
N GLY A 171 19.43 4.77 -3.66
CA GLY A 171 18.38 5.58 -3.03
C GLY A 171 16.98 5.02 -3.29
N LEU A 172 16.67 4.63 -4.54
CA LEU A 172 15.40 4.02 -4.91
C LEU A 172 15.17 2.68 -4.18
N GLY A 173 16.20 1.85 -4.05
CA GLY A 173 16.13 0.59 -3.30
C GLY A 173 15.87 0.81 -1.82
N ILE A 174 16.59 1.74 -1.19
CA ILE A 174 16.43 2.11 0.23
C ILE A 174 15.04 2.70 0.46
N SER A 175 14.61 3.65 -0.39
CA SER A 175 13.28 4.27 -0.28
C SER A 175 12.17 3.23 -0.36
N ARG A 176 12.31 2.20 -1.20
CA ARG A 176 11.35 1.10 -1.34
C ARG A 176 11.13 0.36 -0.02
N VAL A 177 12.20 0.17 0.76
CA VAL A 177 12.14 -0.48 2.07
C VAL A 177 11.55 0.47 3.12
N LEU A 178 12.08 1.68 3.24
CA LEU A 178 11.72 2.64 4.28
C LEU A 178 10.30 3.21 4.10
N LEU A 179 9.94 3.58 2.87
CA LEU A 179 8.62 4.10 2.54
C LEU A 179 7.60 2.99 2.20
N GLY A 180 8.00 1.74 2.31
CA GLY A 180 7.14 0.58 2.17
C GLY A 180 6.26 0.37 3.42
N TRP A 181 6.42 -0.78 4.04
CA TRP A 181 5.61 -1.19 5.20
C TRP A 181 5.75 -0.32 6.43
N PRO A 182 6.95 0.22 6.81
CA PRO A 182 7.03 1.10 7.97
C PRO A 182 6.12 2.33 7.83
N MET A 183 6.12 2.93 6.65
CA MET A 183 5.25 4.06 6.36
C MET A 183 3.77 3.69 6.38
N VAL A 184 3.39 2.52 5.83
CA VAL A 184 1.99 2.05 5.85
C VAL A 184 1.49 1.89 7.28
N LEU A 185 2.29 1.32 8.17
CA LEU A 185 1.93 1.19 9.59
C LEU A 185 1.73 2.56 10.25
N GLY A 186 2.62 3.51 9.97
CA GLY A 186 2.48 4.88 10.44
C GLY A 186 1.21 5.56 9.92
N VAL A 187 0.89 5.38 8.64
CA VAL A 187 -0.34 5.92 8.02
C VAL A 187 -1.60 5.32 8.63
N ILE A 188 -1.61 4.01 8.90
CA ILE A 188 -2.75 3.35 9.58
C ILE A 188 -2.93 3.92 10.99
N ALA A 189 -1.84 4.03 11.76
CA ALA A 189 -1.89 4.59 13.11
C ALA A 189 -2.35 6.06 13.11
N ALA A 190 -1.82 6.87 12.20
CA ALA A 190 -2.22 8.27 12.03
C ALA A 190 -3.68 8.41 11.58
N SER A 191 -4.15 7.53 10.68
CA SER A 191 -5.55 7.50 10.23
C SER A 191 -6.50 7.16 11.38
N TRP A 192 -6.14 6.18 12.20
CA TRP A 192 -6.90 5.83 13.38
C TRP A 192 -6.96 6.98 14.40
N TRP A 193 -5.83 7.63 14.65
CA TRP A 193 -5.75 8.80 15.52
C TRP A 193 -6.61 9.95 14.97
N ALA A 194 -6.52 10.24 13.67
CA ALA A 194 -7.30 11.29 13.04
C ALA A 194 -8.81 11.03 13.12
N ILE A 195 -9.24 9.78 12.90
CA ILE A 195 -10.65 9.40 13.05
C ILE A 195 -11.12 9.64 14.48
N ARG A 196 -10.37 9.14 15.48
CA ARG A 196 -10.74 9.32 16.88
C ARG A 196 -10.83 10.79 17.29
N ARG A 197 -9.87 11.61 16.83
CA ARG A 197 -9.85 13.04 17.15
C ARG A 197 -10.91 13.85 16.43
N SER A 198 -11.42 13.35 15.30
CA SER A 198 -12.47 14.02 14.51
C SER A 198 -13.88 13.70 14.98
N LEU A 199 -14.06 12.67 15.78
CA LEU A 199 -15.37 12.31 16.32
C LEU A 199 -15.60 13.01 17.67
N PRO A 200 -16.80 13.59 17.91
CA PRO A 200 -17.20 14.11 19.22
C PRO A 200 -17.22 13.00 20.28
N ASP A 201 -17.02 13.38 21.55
CA ASP A 201 -16.98 12.43 22.69
C ASP A 201 -18.29 11.65 22.88
N ASP A 202 -19.43 12.24 22.49
CA ASP A 202 -20.75 11.64 22.55
C ASP A 202 -21.09 10.76 21.33
N HIS A 203 -20.16 10.65 20.34
CA HIS A 203 -20.42 9.86 19.13
C HIS A 203 -20.32 8.35 19.42
N PRO A 204 -21.32 7.53 18.97
CA PRO A 204 -21.37 6.08 19.26
C PRO A 204 -20.26 5.28 18.54
N GLY A 205 -19.38 5.95 17.79
CA GLY A 205 -18.23 5.36 17.11
C GLY A 205 -18.49 4.95 15.65
N ILE A 206 -17.45 4.44 15.01
CA ILE A 206 -17.47 4.11 13.57
C ILE A 206 -18.45 2.99 13.21
N MET A 207 -18.87 2.15 14.18
CA MET A 207 -19.78 1.04 13.92
C MET A 207 -21.26 1.43 13.93
N HIS A 208 -21.60 2.60 14.48
CA HIS A 208 -22.98 3.05 14.66
C HIS A 208 -23.14 4.47 14.14
N PRO A 209 -23.27 4.66 12.79
CA PRO A 209 -23.49 5.98 12.22
C PRO A 209 -24.79 6.58 12.71
N ARG A 210 -24.77 7.89 12.99
CA ARG A 210 -25.96 8.66 13.33
C ARG A 210 -26.80 8.87 12.08
N VAL A 211 -27.71 7.96 11.81
CA VAL A 211 -28.67 8.11 10.68
C VAL A 211 -29.81 8.99 11.18
N HIS A 212 -29.90 10.23 10.73
CA HIS A 212 -31.10 11.03 10.94
C HIS A 212 -32.22 10.38 10.11
N ARG A 213 -33.12 9.67 10.78
CA ARG A 213 -34.39 9.29 10.16
C ARG A 213 -35.17 10.58 9.96
N ALA A 214 -35.29 11.03 8.71
CA ALA A 214 -36.22 12.08 8.31
C ALA A 214 -37.67 11.57 8.44
#